data_fb2b3a0be62a84ae388b6e6693a3d96d
#
_entry.id   fb2b3a0be62a84ae388b6e6693a3d96d
#
_cell.length_a   1.000
_cell.length_b   1.000
_cell.length_c   1.000
_cell.angle_alpha   90.00
_cell.angle_beta   90.00
_cell.angle_gamma   90.00
#
_symmetry.space_group_name_H-M   'P 1'
#
loop_
_entity.id
_entity.type
_entity.pdbx_description
1 polymer ?
#
loop_
_entity_poly.entity_id
_entity_poly.type
_entity_poly.pdbx_seq_one_letter_code
_entity_poly.pdbx_strand_id
1 'polypeptide(L)'
;MSYRKCITILCLLLSMEITAHADLMIENITLIDAEHPVRSNQTVLIENGKIESIIDSNQLTADQKEGHKIIDGSGKFLIPGLWDAHVHLTFIPEIDHETYFKLFLKNGITSIRDTGAIMDKLQPSIDLSLIHI
;
A
#
# COMPACT_ATOMS: atom_id res chain seq x y z
N MET A 1 -17.41 27.13 41.45
CA MET A 1 -17.46 25.71 41.16
C MET A 1 -17.60 25.51 39.66
N SER A 2 -16.63 24.87 39.03
CA SER A 2 -16.71 24.06 37.79
C SER A 2 -16.48 24.66 36.40
N TYR A 3 -15.57 25.60 36.22
CA TYR A 3 -15.00 25.86 34.86
C TYR A 3 -13.83 24.93 34.49
N ARG A 4 -13.18 24.29 35.45
CA ARG A 4 -12.03 23.39 35.22
C ARG A 4 -12.41 22.04 34.64
N LYS A 5 -13.63 21.56 34.81
CA LYS A 5 -14.07 20.24 34.29
C LYS A 5 -14.49 20.28 32.82
N CYS A 6 -14.88 21.41 32.26
CA CYS A 6 -15.22 21.50 30.83
C CYS A 6 -14.00 21.53 29.89
N ILE A 7 -12.88 22.09 30.35
CA ILE A 7 -11.66 22.21 29.55
C ILE A 7 -11.01 20.83 29.37
N THR A 8 -11.08 19.95 30.37
CA THR A 8 -10.47 18.60 30.30
C THR A 8 -11.21 17.66 29.34
N ILE A 9 -12.51 17.84 29.17
CA ILE A 9 -13.31 17.02 28.24
C ILE A 9 -13.10 17.48 26.79
N LEU A 10 -12.87 18.75 26.55
CA LEU A 10 -12.63 19.29 25.22
C LEU A 10 -11.26 18.88 24.65
N CYS A 11 -10.24 18.72 25.52
CA CYS A 11 -8.92 18.26 25.08
C CYS A 11 -8.85 16.75 24.76
N LEU A 12 -9.76 15.94 25.28
CA LEU A 12 -9.78 14.49 24.97
C LEU A 12 -10.43 14.14 23.63
N LEU A 13 -11.11 15.09 22.99
CA LEU A 13 -11.78 14.87 21.70
C LEU A 13 -10.92 15.27 20.48
N LEU A 14 -9.72 15.79 20.69
CA LEU A 14 -8.87 16.31 19.59
C LEU A 14 -7.75 15.38 19.14
N SER A 15 -7.72 14.13 19.59
CA SER A 15 -6.66 13.16 19.18
C SER A 15 -7.17 11.95 18.43
N MET A 16 -8.26 12.07 17.67
CA MET A 16 -8.49 11.14 16.58
C MET A 16 -7.71 11.66 15.37
N GLU A 17 -6.46 11.24 15.24
CA GLU A 17 -5.79 11.27 13.96
C GLU A 17 -6.55 10.33 13.02
N ILE A 18 -7.51 10.90 12.30
CA ILE A 18 -8.11 10.22 11.14
C ILE A 18 -7.00 10.23 10.10
N THR A 19 -6.24 9.14 10.03
CA THR A 19 -5.43 8.84 8.85
C THR A 19 -6.42 8.61 7.72
N ALA A 20 -6.79 9.68 7.04
CA ALA A 20 -7.55 9.60 5.81
C ALA A 20 -6.64 8.94 4.77
N HIS A 21 -6.73 7.63 4.65
CA HIS A 21 -6.24 6.96 3.46
C HIS A 21 -7.11 7.48 2.32
N ALA A 22 -6.48 8.19 1.37
CA ALA A 22 -7.21 8.64 0.20
C ALA A 22 -7.62 7.39 -0.59
N ASP A 23 -8.92 7.19 -0.74
CA ASP A 23 -9.45 6.13 -1.56
C ASP A 23 -8.95 6.32 -2.99
N LEU A 24 -8.50 5.25 -3.63
CA LEU A 24 -7.84 5.28 -4.92
C LEU A 24 -8.60 4.39 -5.90
N MET A 25 -8.80 4.90 -7.10
CA MET A 25 -9.39 4.17 -8.20
C MET A 25 -8.41 4.15 -9.38
N ILE A 26 -8.13 2.96 -9.92
CA ILE A 26 -7.33 2.79 -11.14
C ILE A 26 -8.28 2.34 -12.25
N GLU A 27 -8.56 3.22 -13.20
CA GLU A 27 -9.49 2.96 -14.31
C GLU A 27 -8.77 2.43 -15.55
N ASN A 28 -9.52 1.71 -16.39
CA ASN A 28 -9.10 1.28 -17.75
C ASN A 28 -7.80 0.45 -17.76
N ILE A 29 -7.49 -0.25 -16.67
CA ILE A 29 -6.27 -1.03 -16.52
C ILE A 29 -6.44 -2.44 -17.11
N THR A 30 -5.37 -3.03 -17.61
CA THR A 30 -5.31 -4.46 -17.92
C THR A 30 -4.73 -5.22 -16.75
N LEU A 31 -5.47 -6.19 -16.21
CA LEU A 31 -5.04 -7.03 -15.10
C LEU A 31 -4.39 -8.31 -15.60
N ILE A 32 -3.27 -8.65 -14.99
CA ILE A 32 -2.55 -9.92 -15.19
C ILE A 32 -2.23 -10.51 -13.84
N ASP A 33 -2.79 -11.66 -13.53
CA ASP A 33 -2.51 -12.43 -12.34
C ASP A 33 -2.37 -13.94 -12.69
N ALA A 34 -1.98 -14.76 -11.73
CA ALA A 34 -1.72 -16.17 -11.94
C ALA A 34 -3.00 -17.06 -11.95
N GLU A 35 -4.11 -16.50 -11.48
CA GLU A 35 -5.34 -17.29 -11.24
C GLU A 35 -6.38 -17.09 -12.34
N HIS A 36 -6.30 -16.01 -13.10
CA HIS A 36 -7.30 -15.63 -14.09
C HIS A 36 -6.68 -15.37 -15.46
N PRO A 37 -7.45 -15.52 -16.55
CA PRO A 37 -7.06 -14.98 -17.84
C PRO A 37 -6.80 -13.47 -17.79
N VAL A 38 -6.01 -12.95 -18.72
CA VAL A 38 -5.79 -11.51 -18.84
C VAL A 38 -7.13 -10.77 -19.00
N ARG A 39 -7.39 -9.80 -18.14
CA ARG A 39 -8.64 -9.02 -18.11
C ARG A 39 -8.34 -7.57 -18.48
N SER A 40 -8.77 -7.15 -19.65
CA SER A 40 -8.63 -5.77 -20.11
C SER A 40 -9.79 -4.91 -19.60
N ASN A 41 -9.60 -3.58 -19.63
CA ASN A 41 -10.62 -2.59 -19.30
C ASN A 41 -11.24 -2.78 -17.91
N GLN A 42 -10.41 -3.01 -16.92
CA GLN A 42 -10.86 -3.16 -15.53
C GLN A 42 -10.65 -1.87 -14.75
N THR A 43 -11.50 -1.66 -13.76
CA THR A 43 -11.32 -0.64 -12.71
C THR A 43 -11.07 -1.34 -11.39
N VAL A 44 -10.02 -0.91 -10.69
CA VAL A 44 -9.65 -1.39 -9.36
C VAL A 44 -9.93 -0.31 -8.34
N LEU A 45 -10.78 -0.61 -7.36
CA LEU A 45 -11.08 0.26 -6.22
C LEU A 45 -10.19 -0.16 -5.05
N ILE A 46 -9.56 0.82 -4.44
CA ILE A 46 -8.66 0.62 -3.31
C ILE A 46 -9.14 1.52 -2.18
N GLU A 47 -9.57 0.90 -1.09
CA GLU A 47 -10.05 1.58 0.11
C GLU A 47 -9.24 1.10 1.32
N ASN A 48 -8.86 2.02 2.19
CA ASN A 48 -8.08 1.71 3.38
C ASN A 48 -6.81 0.88 3.09
N GLY A 49 -6.16 1.11 1.92
CA GLY A 49 -4.95 0.41 1.50
C GLY A 49 -5.17 -1.02 1.00
N LYS A 50 -6.41 -1.44 0.76
CA LYS A 50 -6.76 -2.77 0.25
C LYS A 50 -7.56 -2.68 -1.04
N ILE A 51 -7.43 -3.69 -1.90
CA ILE A 51 -8.29 -3.84 -3.05
C ILE A 51 -9.68 -4.24 -2.54
N GLU A 52 -10.64 -3.33 -2.66
CA GLU A 52 -12.02 -3.55 -2.26
C GLU A 52 -12.79 -4.28 -3.36
N SER A 53 -12.63 -3.84 -4.59
CA SER A 53 -13.31 -4.47 -5.73
C SER A 53 -12.57 -4.27 -7.05
N ILE A 54 -12.89 -5.17 -7.99
CA ILE A 54 -12.43 -5.12 -9.38
C ILE A 54 -13.67 -5.27 -10.25
N ILE A 55 -13.93 -4.29 -11.11
CA ILE A 55 -15.13 -4.24 -11.97
C ILE A 55 -14.74 -3.92 -13.41
N ASP A 56 -15.59 -4.29 -14.37
CA ASP A 56 -15.43 -3.85 -15.75
C ASP A 56 -15.67 -2.33 -15.83
N SER A 57 -14.73 -1.59 -16.42
CA SER A 57 -14.81 -0.13 -16.50
C SER A 57 -16.06 0.38 -17.24
N ASN A 58 -16.66 -0.44 -18.12
CA ASN A 58 -17.91 -0.11 -18.77
C ASN A 58 -19.12 -0.14 -17.83
N GLN A 59 -19.00 -0.79 -16.68
CA GLN A 59 -20.06 -0.90 -15.67
C GLN A 59 -19.94 0.15 -14.57
N LEU A 60 -18.86 0.95 -14.59
CA LEU A 60 -18.60 1.98 -13.60
C LEU A 60 -19.57 3.13 -13.73
N THR A 61 -20.24 3.47 -12.65
CA THR A 61 -21.17 4.62 -12.59
C THR A 61 -20.45 5.89 -12.13
N ALA A 62 -21.02 7.06 -12.45
CA ALA A 62 -20.46 8.33 -12.01
C ALA A 62 -20.38 8.45 -10.48
N ASP A 63 -21.39 7.94 -9.77
CA ASP A 63 -21.47 8.01 -8.31
C ASP A 63 -20.35 7.17 -7.64
N GLN A 64 -19.91 6.09 -8.30
CA GLN A 64 -18.79 5.25 -7.78
C GLN A 64 -17.42 5.93 -7.92
N LYS A 65 -17.32 7.00 -8.71
CA LYS A 65 -16.08 7.79 -8.86
C LYS A 65 -15.94 8.88 -7.82
N GLU A 66 -17.05 9.26 -7.21
CA GLU A 66 -17.06 10.37 -6.26
C GLU A 66 -16.21 10.02 -5.01
N GLY A 67 -15.36 10.96 -4.60
CA GLY A 67 -14.50 10.79 -3.43
C GLY A 67 -13.18 10.06 -3.68
N HIS A 68 -12.96 9.45 -4.86
CA HIS A 68 -11.75 8.71 -5.16
C HIS A 68 -10.70 9.57 -5.89
N LYS A 69 -9.44 9.34 -5.58
CA LYS A 69 -8.34 9.78 -6.42
C LYS A 69 -8.23 8.85 -7.62
N ILE A 70 -8.46 9.37 -8.82
CA ILE A 70 -8.49 8.57 -10.05
C ILE A 70 -7.11 8.53 -10.71
N ILE A 71 -6.66 7.33 -11.09
CA ILE A 71 -5.49 7.08 -11.93
C ILE A 71 -5.99 6.45 -13.24
N ASP A 72 -5.67 7.07 -14.36
CA ASP A 72 -5.90 6.47 -15.68
C ASP A 72 -4.84 5.40 -15.96
N GLY A 73 -5.30 4.17 -16.07
CA GLY A 73 -4.53 2.96 -16.38
C GLY A 73 -4.55 2.58 -17.86
N SER A 74 -5.09 3.42 -18.73
CA SER A 74 -5.17 3.14 -20.19
C SER A 74 -3.80 2.77 -20.76
N GLY A 75 -3.72 1.63 -21.43
CA GLY A 75 -2.48 1.10 -22.02
C GLY A 75 -1.47 0.58 -21.01
N LYS A 76 -1.81 0.51 -19.73
CA LYS A 76 -0.95 -0.02 -18.66
C LYS A 76 -1.44 -1.38 -18.17
N PHE A 77 -0.57 -2.05 -17.43
CA PHE A 77 -0.85 -3.35 -16.83
C PHE A 77 -0.72 -3.25 -15.31
N LEU A 78 -1.62 -3.89 -14.60
CA LEU A 78 -1.52 -4.11 -13.15
C LEU A 78 -1.22 -5.58 -12.91
N ILE A 79 -0.15 -5.83 -12.20
CA ILE A 79 0.30 -7.16 -11.81
C ILE A 79 0.47 -7.21 -10.29
N PRO A 80 0.44 -8.38 -9.65
CA PRO A 80 0.88 -8.52 -8.27
C PRO A 80 2.31 -8.00 -8.10
N GLY A 81 2.60 -7.46 -6.93
CA GLY A 81 3.96 -7.03 -6.61
C GLY A 81 4.96 -8.16 -6.76
N LEU A 82 6.15 -7.85 -7.26
CA LEU A 82 7.19 -8.84 -7.51
C LEU A 82 7.80 -9.35 -6.21
N TRP A 83 8.22 -10.61 -6.24
CA TRP A 83 8.98 -11.26 -5.17
C TRP A 83 10.44 -11.41 -5.56
N ASP A 84 11.35 -10.97 -4.68
CA ASP A 84 12.75 -11.40 -4.75
C ASP A 84 12.99 -12.49 -3.70
N ALA A 85 13.15 -13.70 -4.18
CA ALA A 85 13.22 -14.89 -3.32
C ALA A 85 14.62 -15.13 -2.72
N HIS A 86 15.62 -14.28 -3.01
CA HIS A 86 16.99 -14.47 -2.54
C HIS A 86 17.73 -13.14 -2.36
N VAL A 87 17.62 -12.55 -1.18
CA VAL A 87 18.34 -11.31 -0.83
C VAL A 87 19.19 -11.50 0.42
N HIS A 88 20.06 -10.53 0.70
CA HIS A 88 20.93 -10.49 1.88
C HIS A 88 21.02 -9.06 2.41
N LEU A 89 20.03 -8.64 3.18
CA LEU A 89 19.93 -7.25 3.67
C LEU A 89 21.03 -6.85 4.66
N THR A 90 21.60 -7.84 5.36
CA THR A 90 22.57 -7.57 6.42
C THR A 90 24.04 -7.69 5.99
N PHE A 91 24.31 -7.95 4.71
CA PHE A 91 25.66 -8.19 4.20
C PHE A 91 26.42 -6.92 3.87
N ILE A 92 25.74 -5.83 3.60
CA ILE A 92 26.33 -4.52 3.28
C ILE A 92 25.86 -3.53 4.35
N PRO A 93 26.58 -3.44 5.48
CA PRO A 93 26.15 -2.63 6.63
C PRO A 93 26.17 -1.11 6.36
N GLU A 94 26.82 -0.67 5.28
CA GLU A 94 26.89 0.73 4.86
C GLU A 94 25.59 1.22 4.23
N ILE A 95 24.73 0.32 3.80
CA ILE A 95 23.40 0.64 3.22
C ILE A 95 22.34 0.39 4.28
N ASP A 96 21.63 1.45 4.67
CA ASP A 96 20.52 1.31 5.59
C ASP A 96 19.34 0.57 4.94
N HIS A 97 18.53 -0.09 5.77
CA HIS A 97 17.43 -0.94 5.28
C HIS A 97 16.32 -0.13 4.60
N GLU A 98 16.11 1.11 4.99
CA GLU A 98 15.12 1.99 4.33
C GLU A 98 15.53 2.28 2.88
N THR A 99 16.82 2.47 2.63
CA THR A 99 17.36 2.63 1.27
C THR A 99 17.16 1.36 0.44
N TYR A 100 17.40 0.17 0.99
CA TYR A 100 17.09 -1.09 0.31
C TYR A 100 15.62 -1.17 -0.07
N PHE A 101 14.71 -0.90 0.87
CA PHE A 101 13.27 -0.98 0.61
C PHE A 101 12.82 0.00 -0.48
N LYS A 102 13.33 1.23 -0.47
CA LYS A 102 13.05 2.20 -1.53
C LYS A 102 13.52 1.71 -2.90
N LEU A 103 14.68 1.06 -2.97
CA LEU A 103 15.20 0.51 -4.22
C LEU A 103 14.34 -0.67 -4.70
N PHE A 104 13.94 -1.58 -3.82
CA PHE A 104 13.03 -2.68 -4.16
C PHE A 104 11.71 -2.16 -4.69
N LEU A 105 11.04 -1.27 -3.96
CA LEU A 105 9.75 -0.69 -4.36
C LEU A 105 9.85 0.07 -5.69
N LYS A 106 10.95 0.81 -5.93
CA LYS A 106 11.19 1.50 -7.21
C LYS A 106 11.24 0.53 -8.40
N ASN A 107 11.62 -0.73 -8.16
CA ASN A 107 11.69 -1.78 -9.16
C ASN A 107 10.48 -2.73 -9.12
N GLY A 108 9.42 -2.39 -8.37
CA GLY A 108 8.20 -3.19 -8.28
C GLY A 108 8.31 -4.41 -7.37
N ILE A 109 9.40 -4.56 -6.62
CA ILE A 109 9.59 -5.66 -5.67
C ILE A 109 8.93 -5.24 -4.36
N THR A 110 7.85 -5.92 -4.00
CA THR A 110 7.05 -5.64 -2.79
C THR A 110 7.26 -6.68 -1.69
N SER A 111 7.89 -7.80 -2.03
CA SER A 111 8.13 -8.89 -1.11
C SER A 111 9.53 -9.47 -1.32
N ILE A 112 10.20 -9.82 -0.23
CA ILE A 112 11.55 -10.37 -0.28
C ILE A 112 11.67 -11.57 0.64
N ARG A 113 12.60 -12.47 0.30
CA ARG A 113 13.05 -13.54 1.18
C ARG A 113 14.54 -13.37 1.44
N ASP A 114 14.89 -13.02 2.66
CA ASP A 114 16.30 -13.01 3.07
C ASP A 114 16.75 -14.44 3.40
N THR A 115 17.81 -14.89 2.72
CA THR A 115 18.29 -16.29 2.81
C THR A 115 19.53 -16.44 3.64
N GLY A 116 20.01 -15.39 4.29
CA GLY A 116 21.25 -15.44 5.08
C GLY A 116 21.41 -14.34 6.12
N ALA A 117 20.32 -13.70 6.50
CA ALA A 117 20.38 -12.60 7.45
C ALA A 117 20.81 -13.03 8.86
N ILE A 118 21.54 -12.13 9.50
CA ILE A 118 21.78 -12.18 10.94
C ILE A 118 20.54 -11.60 11.62
N MET A 119 19.78 -12.42 12.36
CA MET A 119 18.46 -12.05 12.89
C MET A 119 18.49 -10.76 13.73
N ASP A 120 19.47 -10.59 14.61
CA ASP A 120 19.58 -9.39 15.45
C ASP A 120 19.73 -8.10 14.61
N LYS A 121 20.31 -8.21 13.40
CA LYS A 121 20.46 -7.09 12.47
C LYS A 121 19.23 -6.93 11.56
N LEU A 122 18.47 -8.00 11.33
CA LEU A 122 17.30 -7.98 10.48
C LEU A 122 16.05 -7.48 11.20
N GLN A 123 15.96 -7.66 12.53
CA GLN A 123 14.77 -7.33 13.31
C GLN A 123 14.25 -5.90 13.06
N PRO A 124 15.10 -4.84 13.03
CA PRO A 124 14.63 -3.50 12.72
C PRO A 124 13.97 -3.36 11.35
N SER A 125 14.39 -4.18 10.37
CA SER A 125 13.79 -4.21 9.04
C SER A 125 12.43 -4.88 9.02
N ILE A 126 12.27 -5.94 9.81
CA ILE A 126 10.98 -6.63 9.98
C ILE A 126 9.99 -5.66 10.63
N ASP A 127 10.40 -4.99 11.69
CA ASP A 127 9.57 -4.02 12.39
C ASP A 127 9.16 -2.86 11.45
N LEU A 128 10.09 -2.35 10.65
CA LEU A 128 9.82 -1.31 9.66
C LEU A 128 8.85 -1.81 8.58
N SER A 129 8.98 -3.04 8.11
CA SER A 129 8.11 -3.62 7.07
C SER A 129 6.67 -3.79 7.56
N LEU A 130 6.47 -4.14 8.82
CA LEU A 130 5.15 -4.33 9.43
C LEU A 130 4.38 -3.02 9.67
N ILE A 131 5.08 -1.88 9.72
CA ILE A 131 4.46 -0.56 9.87
C ILE A 131 3.82 -0.07 8.55
N HIS A 132 4.23 -0.63 7.42
CA HIS A 132 3.85 -0.18 6.08
C HIS A 132 2.93 -1.16 5.32
N ILE A 133 2.45 -2.20 5.97
CA ILE A 133 1.48 -3.15 5.42
C ILE A 133 0.06 -2.79 5.83
#